data_36465156cd96eed2eec97ecdc080e2f9
#
_entry.id   36465156cd96eed2eec97ecdc080e2f9
#
_cell.length_a   1.000
_cell.length_b   1.000
_cell.length_c   1.000
_cell.angle_alpha   90.00
_cell.angle_beta   90.00
_cell.angle_gamma   90.00
#
_symmetry.space_group_name_H-M   'P 1'
#
loop_
_entity.id
_entity.type
_entity.pdbx_description
1 polymer ?
#
loop_
_entity_poly.entity_id
_entity_poly.type
_entity_poly.pdbx_seq_one_letter_code
_entity_poly.pdbx_strand_id
1 'polypeptide(L)'
;MAALAALLITGVSGCASKFRSYDGPEVTRVLVYKKSRQMYLVNGNKVLRSYRIALGFAPSGDKLVEGDGRTPEGHYTIDRRNPDSRYHLSIGIDYPNERDVAEARAIGKSPGGDIFIHGQGDLLTQLLPDWTSGCIAVTNDEIEEIYAMVRDGTPISIYQ
;
A
#
# COMPACT_ATOMS: atom_id res chain seq x y z
N MET A 1 29.85 -21.65 53.43
CA MET A 1 28.99 -20.54 52.98
C MET A 1 29.21 -20.38 51.49
N ALA A 2 28.27 -20.84 50.66
CA ALA A 2 28.35 -20.75 49.22
C ALA A 2 27.48 -19.54 48.76
N ALA A 3 28.12 -18.54 48.18
CA ALA A 3 27.44 -17.37 47.64
C ALA A 3 26.89 -17.71 46.21
N LEU A 4 25.58 -17.69 46.07
CA LEU A 4 24.90 -17.86 44.79
C LEU A 4 24.90 -16.49 44.08
N ALA A 5 25.66 -16.36 42.99
CA ALA A 5 25.65 -15.17 42.16
C ALA A 5 24.45 -15.29 41.16
N ALA A 6 23.42 -14.47 41.35
CA ALA A 6 22.31 -14.34 40.42
C ALA A 6 22.72 -13.50 39.21
N LEU A 7 22.79 -14.13 38.04
CA LEU A 7 23.06 -13.47 36.76
C LEU A 7 21.77 -12.80 36.26
N LEU A 8 21.67 -11.49 36.41
CA LEU A 8 20.57 -10.68 35.82
C LEU A 8 20.81 -10.53 34.32
N ILE A 9 20.08 -11.28 33.52
CA ILE A 9 20.02 -11.10 32.04
C ILE A 9 19.06 -9.93 31.77
N THR A 10 19.61 -8.74 31.57
CA THR A 10 18.86 -7.58 31.05
C THR A 10 18.56 -7.80 29.56
N GLY A 11 17.38 -8.28 29.27
CA GLY A 11 16.89 -8.35 27.88
C GLY A 11 16.74 -6.94 27.33
N VAL A 12 17.62 -6.56 26.38
CA VAL A 12 17.46 -5.35 25.56
C VAL A 12 16.34 -5.64 24.57
N SER A 13 15.11 -5.20 24.86
CA SER A 13 14.01 -5.14 23.87
C SER A 13 14.38 -4.06 22.86
N GLY A 14 15.08 -4.44 21.81
CA GLY A 14 15.29 -3.58 20.64
C GLY A 14 13.94 -3.37 19.95
N CYS A 15 13.42 -2.13 19.94
CA CYS A 15 12.32 -1.76 19.06
C CYS A 15 12.80 -2.00 17.63
N ALA A 16 12.27 -3.04 16.97
CA ALA A 16 12.57 -3.29 15.57
C ALA A 16 12.08 -2.08 14.73
N SER A 17 12.99 -1.50 13.94
CA SER A 17 12.63 -0.39 13.05
C SER A 17 11.67 -0.87 11.97
N LYS A 18 10.59 -0.11 11.72
CA LYS A 18 9.68 -0.36 10.59
C LYS A 18 10.28 -0.01 9.23
N PHE A 19 11.45 0.60 9.22
CA PHE A 19 12.16 0.95 7.98
C PHE A 19 13.16 -0.14 7.64
N ARG A 20 12.91 -0.82 6.53
CA ARG A 20 13.79 -1.85 5.98
C ARG A 20 14.74 -1.24 4.95
N SER A 21 15.88 -1.88 4.74
CA SER A 21 16.76 -1.60 3.61
C SER A 21 16.52 -2.64 2.50
N TYR A 22 16.69 -2.21 1.25
CA TYR A 22 16.63 -3.09 0.09
C TYR A 22 17.75 -2.75 -0.89
N ASP A 23 18.53 -3.77 -1.25
CA ASP A 23 19.69 -3.70 -2.15
C ASP A 23 19.54 -4.61 -3.39
N GLY A 24 18.34 -5.14 -3.60
CA GLY A 24 18.02 -6.01 -4.73
C GLY A 24 17.71 -5.23 -6.03
N PRO A 25 17.23 -5.94 -7.09
CA PRO A 25 16.87 -5.34 -8.36
C PRO A 25 15.81 -4.25 -8.20
N GLU A 26 15.95 -3.16 -8.94
CA GLU A 26 14.99 -2.05 -8.93
C GLU A 26 13.57 -2.50 -9.30
N VAL A 27 12.56 -1.95 -8.63
CA VAL A 27 11.17 -2.10 -9.02
C VAL A 27 10.88 -1.10 -10.14
N THR A 28 10.70 -1.61 -11.36
CA THR A 28 10.41 -0.77 -12.54
C THR A 28 8.92 -0.49 -12.73
N ARG A 29 8.04 -1.28 -12.09
CA ARG A 29 6.59 -1.11 -12.14
C ARG A 29 5.89 -1.86 -11.00
N VAL A 30 4.77 -1.32 -10.55
CA VAL A 30 3.79 -1.99 -9.70
C VAL A 30 2.59 -2.39 -10.57
N LEU A 31 2.14 -3.65 -10.47
CA LEU A 31 0.96 -4.15 -11.17
C LEU A 31 -0.09 -4.57 -10.14
N VAL A 32 -1.32 -4.09 -10.30
CA VAL A 32 -2.45 -4.41 -9.43
C VAL A 32 -3.56 -5.03 -10.26
N TYR A 33 -4.03 -6.20 -9.84
CA TYR A 33 -5.18 -6.90 -10.42
C TYR A 33 -6.28 -7.00 -9.36
N LYS A 34 -7.28 -6.15 -9.48
CA LYS A 34 -8.37 -5.98 -8.50
C LYS A 34 -9.20 -7.26 -8.33
N LYS A 35 -9.57 -7.89 -9.44
CA LYS A 35 -10.39 -9.11 -9.43
C LYS A 35 -9.73 -10.27 -8.67
N SER A 36 -8.44 -10.45 -8.85
CA SER A 36 -7.67 -11.53 -8.18
C SER A 36 -7.14 -11.13 -6.80
N ARG A 37 -7.27 -9.87 -6.40
CA ARG A 37 -6.67 -9.30 -5.16
C ARG A 37 -5.17 -9.56 -5.10
N GLN A 38 -4.48 -9.30 -6.22
CA GLN A 38 -3.04 -9.50 -6.33
C GLN A 38 -2.34 -8.22 -6.74
N MET A 39 -1.21 -7.95 -6.11
CA MET A 39 -0.28 -6.91 -6.47
C MET A 39 1.11 -7.51 -6.68
N TYR A 40 1.81 -7.05 -7.71
CA TYR A 40 3.16 -7.50 -8.06
C TYR A 40 4.12 -6.33 -8.15
N LEU A 41 5.31 -6.48 -7.59
CA LEU A 41 6.46 -5.62 -7.87
C LEU A 41 7.30 -6.30 -8.93
N VAL A 42 7.58 -5.60 -10.03
CA VAL A 42 8.30 -6.21 -11.16
C VAL A 42 9.53 -5.39 -11.55
N ASN A 43 10.53 -6.10 -12.09
CA ASN A 43 11.66 -5.51 -12.82
C ASN A 43 11.58 -6.02 -14.27
N GLY A 44 11.17 -5.14 -15.19
CA GLY A 44 10.83 -5.55 -16.55
C GLY A 44 9.76 -6.65 -16.55
N ASN A 45 10.10 -7.83 -17.06
CA ASN A 45 9.19 -8.98 -17.12
C ASN A 45 9.32 -9.93 -15.92
N LYS A 46 10.22 -9.64 -14.98
CA LYS A 46 10.48 -10.50 -13.82
C LYS A 46 9.68 -10.03 -12.62
N VAL A 47 8.87 -10.92 -12.03
CA VAL A 47 8.22 -10.68 -10.76
C VAL A 47 9.25 -10.78 -9.63
N LEU A 48 9.40 -9.72 -8.85
CA LEU A 48 10.25 -9.65 -7.67
C LEU A 48 9.50 -10.08 -6.42
N ARG A 49 8.24 -9.61 -6.30
CA ARG A 49 7.35 -9.87 -5.16
C ARG A 49 5.90 -9.95 -5.62
N SER A 50 5.11 -10.67 -4.84
CA SER A 50 3.65 -10.72 -4.98
C SER A 50 2.98 -10.62 -3.63
N TYR A 51 1.87 -9.89 -3.56
CA TYR A 51 1.12 -9.65 -2.34
C TYR A 51 -0.36 -9.87 -2.57
N ARG A 52 -1.04 -10.41 -1.54
CA ARG A 52 -2.49 -10.38 -1.48
C ARG A 52 -2.93 -9.03 -0.93
N ILE A 53 -3.89 -8.40 -1.57
CA ILE A 53 -4.34 -7.05 -1.21
C ILE A 53 -5.81 -7.02 -0.80
N ALA A 54 -6.17 -6.05 0.03
CA ALA A 54 -7.54 -5.59 0.23
C ALA A 54 -7.75 -4.26 -0.51
N LEU A 55 -8.97 -4.01 -0.95
CA LEU A 55 -9.35 -2.85 -1.76
C LEU A 55 -10.40 -1.99 -1.05
N GLY A 56 -10.94 -1.02 -1.78
CA GLY A 56 -12.11 -0.26 -1.35
C GLY A 56 -13.35 -1.15 -1.17
N PHE A 57 -14.27 -0.77 -0.30
CA PHE A 57 -15.47 -1.55 0.05
C PHE A 57 -16.42 -1.80 -1.13
N ALA A 58 -16.25 -1.11 -2.25
CA ALA A 58 -16.92 -1.37 -3.53
C ALA A 58 -15.88 -1.76 -4.60
N PRO A 59 -15.30 -2.97 -4.55
CA PRO A 59 -14.05 -3.32 -5.23
C PRO A 59 -14.16 -3.46 -6.74
N SER A 60 -15.36 -3.50 -7.31
CA SER A 60 -15.58 -3.70 -8.75
C SER A 60 -15.77 -2.38 -9.49
N GLY A 61 -15.16 -2.27 -10.67
CA GLY A 61 -15.23 -1.11 -11.54
C GLY A 61 -14.31 0.03 -11.12
N ASP A 62 -14.16 1.01 -12.01
CA ASP A 62 -13.29 2.16 -11.83
C ASP A 62 -13.85 3.14 -10.80
N LYS A 63 -12.95 3.87 -10.14
CA LYS A 63 -13.30 4.98 -9.24
C LYS A 63 -13.70 6.19 -10.08
N LEU A 64 -14.90 6.73 -9.80
CA LEU A 64 -15.44 7.88 -10.53
C LEU A 64 -15.59 9.12 -9.64
N VAL A 65 -15.97 8.93 -8.37
CA VAL A 65 -16.27 10.05 -7.48
C VAL A 65 -15.75 9.79 -6.08
N GLU A 66 -15.59 10.88 -5.33
CA GLU A 66 -15.26 10.81 -3.92
C GLU A 66 -16.32 10.03 -3.14
N GLY A 67 -15.89 9.16 -2.23
CA GLY A 67 -16.77 8.37 -1.38
C GLY A 67 -17.43 7.15 -2.04
N ASP A 68 -17.15 6.84 -3.31
CA ASP A 68 -17.72 5.68 -3.99
C ASP A 68 -17.16 4.32 -3.52
N GLY A 69 -16.14 4.34 -2.67
CA GLY A 69 -15.51 3.13 -2.13
C GLY A 69 -14.73 2.30 -3.13
N ARG A 70 -14.44 2.82 -4.31
CA ARG A 70 -13.72 2.12 -5.37
C ARG A 70 -12.25 2.48 -5.37
N THR A 71 -11.43 1.51 -5.75
CA THR A 71 -10.03 1.72 -6.11
C THR A 71 -9.95 2.06 -7.60
N PRO A 72 -9.21 3.11 -8.00
CA PRO A 72 -9.15 3.53 -9.40
C PRO A 72 -8.51 2.46 -10.30
N GLU A 73 -8.87 2.50 -11.57
CA GLU A 73 -8.28 1.70 -12.65
C GLU A 73 -7.54 2.61 -13.62
N GLY A 74 -6.37 2.20 -14.07
CA GLY A 74 -5.57 3.01 -14.98
C GLY A 74 -4.08 2.95 -14.71
N HIS A 75 -3.38 3.98 -15.19
CA HIS A 75 -1.95 4.14 -15.07
C HIS A 75 -1.66 5.39 -14.25
N TYR A 76 -0.90 5.20 -13.19
CA TYR A 76 -0.52 6.23 -12.23
C TYR A 76 0.98 6.14 -11.91
N THR A 77 1.45 7.04 -11.08
CA THR A 77 2.82 7.09 -10.59
C THR A 77 2.82 7.13 -9.07
N ILE A 78 3.72 6.40 -8.44
CA ILE A 78 3.99 6.57 -7.01
C ILE A 78 4.63 7.94 -6.83
N ASP A 79 3.96 8.85 -6.13
CA ASP A 79 4.35 10.26 -6.07
C ASP A 79 4.72 10.78 -4.68
N ARG A 80 4.39 10.04 -3.63
CA ARG A 80 4.62 10.48 -2.26
C ARG A 80 4.75 9.33 -1.27
N ARG A 81 5.43 9.61 -0.15
CA ARG A 81 5.68 8.67 0.93
C ARG A 81 5.22 9.26 2.25
N ASN A 82 4.57 8.46 3.08
CA ASN A 82 4.16 8.87 4.42
C ASN A 82 4.70 7.89 5.47
N PRO A 83 5.81 8.24 6.16
CA PRO A 83 6.36 7.42 7.22
C PRO A 83 5.48 7.42 8.49
N ASP A 84 4.66 8.43 8.67
CA ASP A 84 3.82 8.62 9.85
C ASP A 84 2.34 8.30 9.56
N SER A 85 2.12 7.36 8.63
CA SER A 85 0.78 6.90 8.28
C SER A 85 0.08 6.27 9.49
N ARG A 86 -1.20 6.63 9.69
CA ARG A 86 -2.06 5.95 10.69
C ARG A 86 -2.26 4.45 10.37
N TYR A 87 -1.90 4.03 9.18
CA TYR A 87 -1.88 2.64 8.71
C TYR A 87 -0.44 2.12 8.60
N HIS A 88 0.38 2.40 9.59
CA HIS A 88 1.78 1.99 9.73
C HIS A 88 2.74 2.73 8.80
N LEU A 89 2.73 2.44 7.51
CA LEU A 89 3.43 3.15 6.42
C LEU A 89 2.50 3.27 5.23
N SER A 90 2.73 4.28 4.36
CA SER A 90 2.02 4.36 3.09
C SER A 90 2.84 5.02 1.98
N ILE A 91 2.55 4.62 0.74
CA ILE A 91 3.01 5.28 -0.48
C ILE A 91 1.79 5.67 -1.31
N GLY A 92 1.74 6.91 -1.78
CA GLY A 92 0.62 7.46 -2.53
C GLY A 92 0.82 7.35 -4.03
N ILE A 93 -0.27 7.42 -4.77
CA ILE A 93 -0.28 7.53 -6.22
C ILE A 93 -0.83 8.88 -6.65
N ASP A 94 -0.49 9.32 -7.86
CA ASP A 94 -0.89 10.61 -8.44
C ASP A 94 -2.36 10.63 -8.95
N TYR A 95 -3.25 9.86 -8.28
CA TYR A 95 -4.69 9.96 -8.48
C TYR A 95 -5.25 11.23 -7.77
N PRO A 96 -6.17 12.00 -8.39
CA PRO A 96 -6.72 11.82 -9.74
C PRO A 96 -5.82 12.43 -10.82
N ASN A 97 -5.69 11.75 -11.96
CA ASN A 97 -5.10 12.32 -13.16
C ASN A 97 -6.13 13.17 -13.97
N GLU A 98 -5.73 13.73 -15.11
CA GLU A 98 -6.58 14.58 -15.93
C GLU A 98 -7.85 13.87 -16.42
N ARG A 99 -7.77 12.57 -16.74
CA ARG A 99 -8.91 11.75 -17.16
C ARG A 99 -9.92 11.62 -16.03
N ASP A 100 -9.45 11.24 -14.84
CA ASP A 100 -10.29 11.03 -13.67
C ASP A 100 -11.02 12.33 -13.28
N VAL A 101 -10.32 13.47 -13.34
CA VAL A 101 -10.92 14.80 -13.11
C VAL A 101 -11.98 15.12 -14.15
N ALA A 102 -11.71 14.86 -15.44
CA ALA A 102 -12.65 15.13 -16.51
C ALA A 102 -13.93 14.28 -16.40
N GLU A 103 -13.79 12.98 -16.10
CA GLU A 103 -14.90 12.05 -15.91
C GLU A 103 -15.79 12.46 -14.72
N ALA A 104 -15.22 12.77 -13.57
CA ALA A 104 -15.97 13.23 -12.40
C ALA A 104 -16.67 14.56 -12.65
N ARG A 105 -16.00 15.51 -13.32
CA ARG A 105 -16.55 16.82 -13.67
C ARG A 105 -17.72 16.70 -14.64
N ALA A 106 -17.70 15.76 -15.60
CA ALA A 106 -18.77 15.54 -16.54
C ALA A 106 -20.10 15.18 -15.87
N ILE A 107 -20.07 14.65 -14.65
CA ILE A 107 -21.25 14.32 -13.84
C ILE A 107 -21.42 15.28 -12.63
N GLY A 108 -20.71 16.40 -12.61
CA GLY A 108 -20.84 17.44 -11.58
C GLY A 108 -20.33 17.01 -10.19
N LYS A 109 -19.35 16.11 -10.12
CA LYS A 109 -18.81 15.55 -8.88
C LYS A 109 -17.31 15.79 -8.75
N SER A 110 -16.80 15.62 -7.51
CA SER A 110 -15.37 15.55 -7.20
C SER A 110 -14.88 14.12 -7.41
N PRO A 111 -13.70 13.89 -8.01
CA PRO A 111 -13.09 12.56 -8.09
C PRO A 111 -12.58 12.10 -6.71
N GLY A 112 -12.38 13.03 -5.76
CA GLY A 112 -11.64 12.81 -4.52
C GLY A 112 -10.13 12.75 -4.77
N GLY A 113 -9.42 12.06 -3.88
CA GLY A 113 -7.96 11.93 -3.92
C GLY A 113 -7.47 10.95 -2.86
N ASP A 114 -6.19 11.10 -2.48
CA ASP A 114 -5.59 10.37 -1.36
C ASP A 114 -5.69 8.84 -1.48
N ILE A 115 -5.38 8.33 -2.66
CA ILE A 115 -5.24 6.89 -2.88
C ILE A 115 -3.81 6.47 -2.55
N PHE A 116 -3.70 5.49 -1.65
CA PHE A 116 -2.43 4.97 -1.14
C PHE A 116 -2.38 3.44 -1.20
N ILE A 117 -1.16 2.91 -1.25
CA ILE A 117 -0.84 1.56 -0.80
C ILE A 117 -0.38 1.70 0.65
N HIS A 118 -1.00 0.99 1.60
CA HIS A 118 -0.73 1.14 3.03
C HIS A 118 -0.85 -0.17 3.81
N GLY A 119 -0.35 -0.17 5.03
CA GLY A 119 -0.49 -1.30 5.95
C GLY A 119 -1.87 -1.38 6.60
N GLN A 120 -2.02 -2.33 7.49
CA GLN A 120 -3.24 -2.51 8.28
C GLN A 120 -3.16 -1.65 9.55
N GLY A 121 -4.22 -0.89 9.84
CA GLY A 121 -4.26 0.00 11.01
C GLY A 121 -4.46 -0.76 12.31
N ASP A 122 -5.53 -1.52 12.42
CA ASP A 122 -5.91 -2.24 13.64
C ASP A 122 -6.43 -3.67 13.33
N LEU A 123 -6.64 -4.46 14.40
CA LEU A 123 -7.08 -5.84 14.29
C LEU A 123 -8.47 -5.99 13.68
N LEU A 124 -9.36 -5.00 13.81
CA LEU A 124 -10.73 -5.09 13.31
C LEU A 124 -10.78 -4.97 11.79
N THR A 125 -9.93 -4.12 11.20
CA THR A 125 -9.85 -3.94 9.75
C THR A 125 -9.31 -5.18 9.04
N GLN A 126 -8.52 -6.02 9.73
CA GLN A 126 -7.96 -7.26 9.19
C GLN A 126 -9.01 -8.36 8.94
N LEU A 127 -10.19 -8.24 9.53
CA LEU A 127 -11.26 -9.25 9.41
C LEU A 127 -12.13 -9.05 8.16
N LEU A 128 -12.03 -7.90 7.49
CA LEU A 128 -12.84 -7.58 6.30
C LEU A 128 -12.01 -7.77 5.02
N PRO A 129 -12.57 -8.41 3.98
CA PRO A 129 -11.84 -8.67 2.73
C PRO A 129 -11.49 -7.39 1.96
N ASP A 130 -12.42 -6.42 1.90
CA ASP A 130 -12.25 -5.11 1.26
C ASP A 130 -12.87 -4.05 2.18
N TRP A 131 -12.03 -3.26 2.83
CA TRP A 131 -12.44 -2.39 3.92
C TRP A 131 -12.05 -0.94 3.76
N THR A 132 -11.22 -0.61 2.77
CA THR A 132 -10.75 0.75 2.57
C THR A 132 -11.80 1.63 1.89
N SER A 133 -11.58 2.92 1.84
CA SER A 133 -12.42 3.87 1.07
C SER A 133 -11.93 4.06 -0.38
N GLY A 134 -11.07 3.15 -0.87
CA GLY A 134 -10.49 3.19 -2.22
C GLY A 134 -8.99 2.93 -2.26
N CYS A 135 -8.30 2.93 -1.14
CA CYS A 135 -6.89 2.58 -1.03
C CYS A 135 -6.64 1.08 -1.25
N ILE A 136 -5.37 0.72 -1.40
CA ILE A 136 -4.90 -0.65 -1.49
C ILE A 136 -4.22 -1.00 -0.17
N ALA A 137 -4.72 -2.00 0.55
CA ALA A 137 -4.15 -2.41 1.83
C ALA A 137 -3.41 -3.75 1.73
N VAL A 138 -2.30 -3.83 2.45
CA VAL A 138 -1.47 -5.03 2.65
C VAL A 138 -1.18 -5.19 4.15
N THR A 139 -0.48 -6.23 4.57
CA THR A 139 -0.04 -6.36 5.96
C THR A 139 1.04 -5.32 6.32
N ASN A 140 1.26 -5.10 7.63
CA ASN A 140 2.30 -4.17 8.07
C ASN A 140 3.70 -4.61 7.63
N ASP A 141 4.00 -5.90 7.70
CA ASP A 141 5.28 -6.45 7.23
C ASP A 141 5.47 -6.25 5.72
N GLU A 142 4.40 -6.43 4.94
CA GLU A 142 4.44 -6.24 3.49
C GLU A 142 4.61 -4.77 3.10
N ILE A 143 3.94 -3.82 3.79
CA ILE A 143 4.15 -2.40 3.48
C ILE A 143 5.54 -1.93 3.86
N GLU A 144 6.19 -2.48 4.89
CA GLU A 144 7.59 -2.20 5.20
C GLU A 144 8.52 -2.62 4.05
N GLU A 145 8.28 -3.81 3.47
CA GLU A 145 9.03 -4.28 2.31
C GLU A 145 8.76 -3.44 1.07
N ILE A 146 7.50 -3.18 0.76
CA ILE A 146 7.08 -2.32 -0.37
C ILE A 146 7.68 -0.92 -0.23
N TYR A 147 7.63 -0.35 0.96
CA TYR A 147 8.18 0.97 1.26
C TYR A 147 9.69 1.03 1.04
N ALA A 148 10.43 -0.04 1.30
CA ALA A 148 11.87 -0.12 1.04
C ALA A 148 12.19 -0.33 -0.46
N MET A 149 11.35 -1.06 -1.19
CA MET A 149 11.60 -1.47 -2.58
C MET A 149 11.13 -0.46 -3.62
N VAL A 150 9.96 0.15 -3.40
CA VAL A 150 9.30 1.03 -4.37
C VAL A 150 9.74 2.48 -4.13
N ARG A 151 10.13 3.19 -5.18
CA ARG A 151 10.59 4.58 -5.13
C ARG A 151 9.53 5.52 -5.69
N ASP A 152 9.60 6.79 -5.31
CA ASP A 152 8.84 7.85 -5.99
C ASP A 152 9.26 7.90 -7.46
N GLY A 153 8.28 8.10 -8.34
CA GLY A 153 8.45 7.99 -9.79
C GLY A 153 8.19 6.59 -10.36
N THR A 154 8.02 5.55 -9.52
CA THR A 154 7.70 4.21 -10.00
C THR A 154 6.29 4.17 -10.61
N PRO A 155 6.15 3.73 -11.89
CA PRO A 155 4.83 3.54 -12.49
C PRO A 155 4.01 2.46 -11.79
N ILE A 156 2.70 2.69 -11.67
CA ILE A 156 1.73 1.71 -11.19
C ILE A 156 0.59 1.55 -12.21
N SER A 157 0.21 0.32 -12.50
CA SER A 157 -0.92 0.00 -13.38
C SER A 157 -1.95 -0.82 -12.59
N ILE A 158 -3.19 -0.34 -12.57
CA ILE A 158 -4.30 -0.94 -11.82
C ILE A 158 -5.35 -1.42 -12.82
N TYR A 159 -5.63 -2.72 -12.79
CA TYR A 159 -6.57 -3.42 -13.68
C TYR A 159 -7.71 -4.06 -12.86
N GLN A 160 -8.87 -4.23 -13.50
CA GLN A 160 -9.99 -4.96 -12.91
C GLN A 160 -9.65 -6.42 -12.57
#